data_2e1c4230de5d2d419cd6e3a0180f6442
#
_entry.id   2e1c4230de5d2d419cd6e3a0180f6442
#
_cell.length_a   1.000
_cell.length_b   1.000
_cell.length_c   1.000
_cell.angle_alpha   90.00
_cell.angle_beta   90.00
_cell.angle_gamma   90.00
#
_symmetry.space_group_name_H-M   'P 1'
#
loop_
_entity.id
_entity.type
_entity.pdbx_description
1 polymer ?
#
loop_
_entity_poly.entity_id
_entity_poly.type
_entity_poly.pdbx_seq_one_letter_code
_entity_poly.pdbx_strand_id
1 'polypeptide(L)'
;DVHRYEPLLVVVGEGWVTQGFDEGLVGLDTGQSCTIEVPPEKGYGSRDASKVRLVPLRRFRNEGITPVPGIQVTLDGKVGQVRTVGAGRVQVDYNHPLAGRALVYDVSIKNVIEKTEDKIRSIIHKRLPAVDQSKFGLTLNPGELAIEVPEEAFFLEDLQLAKKAMST
;
A
#
# COMPACT_ATOMS: atom_id res chain seq x y z
N ASP A 1 11.42 4.19 21.95
CA ASP A 1 10.92 4.79 20.68
C ASP A 1 9.41 4.71 20.69
N VAL A 2 8.77 5.87 20.89
CA VAL A 2 7.32 5.98 20.74
C VAL A 2 7.04 6.01 19.25
N HIS A 3 6.64 4.88 18.66
CA HIS A 3 6.13 4.86 17.31
C HIS A 3 4.89 5.76 17.24
N ARG A 4 5.06 6.97 16.75
CA ARG A 4 3.96 7.87 16.44
C ARG A 4 3.26 7.33 15.19
N TYR A 5 2.17 6.62 15.36
CA TYR A 5 1.32 6.21 14.25
C TYR A 5 0.54 7.45 13.77
N GLU A 6 0.79 7.84 12.54
CA GLU A 6 -0.04 8.84 11.88
C GLU A 6 -1.31 8.19 11.33
N PRO A 7 -2.46 8.90 11.34
CA PRO A 7 -3.66 8.41 10.70
C PRO A 7 -3.42 8.12 9.22
N LEU A 8 -3.91 6.97 8.74
CA LEU A 8 -3.83 6.62 7.32
C LEU A 8 -4.77 7.55 6.53
N LEU A 9 -4.21 8.27 5.55
CA LEU A 9 -5.00 9.02 4.59
C LEU A 9 -5.52 8.08 3.50
N VAL A 10 -6.84 8.07 3.33
CA VAL A 10 -7.54 7.29 2.29
C VAL A 10 -8.45 8.22 1.50
N VAL A 11 -8.42 8.12 0.17
CA VAL A 11 -9.42 8.72 -0.71
C VAL A 11 -10.37 7.60 -1.12
N VAL A 12 -11.61 7.68 -0.63
CA VAL A 12 -12.63 6.64 -0.85
C VAL A 12 -12.99 6.60 -2.34
N GLY A 13 -13.01 5.40 -2.92
CA GLY A 13 -13.32 5.18 -4.34
C GLY A 13 -12.11 5.21 -5.28
N GLU A 14 -10.91 5.62 -4.81
CA GLU A 14 -9.71 5.75 -5.65
C GLU A 14 -8.79 4.51 -5.62
N GLY A 15 -9.21 3.44 -4.96
CA GLY A 15 -8.46 2.20 -4.92
C GLY A 15 -7.12 2.28 -4.15
N TRP A 16 -7.00 3.20 -3.21
CA TRP A 16 -5.80 3.34 -2.38
C TRP A 16 -5.64 2.23 -1.35
N VAL A 17 -6.73 1.53 -1.09
CA VAL A 17 -6.84 0.39 -0.18
C VAL A 17 -7.58 -0.75 -0.87
N THR A 18 -7.71 -1.90 -0.22
CA THR A 18 -8.46 -3.03 -0.80
C THR A 18 -9.94 -2.67 -0.97
N GLN A 19 -10.58 -3.20 -2.02
CA GLN A 19 -11.94 -2.87 -2.39
C GLN A 19 -12.93 -3.00 -1.23
N GLY A 20 -12.88 -4.09 -0.49
CA GLY A 20 -13.81 -4.30 0.63
C GLY A 20 -13.59 -3.35 1.80
N PHE A 21 -12.34 -2.90 2.01
CA PHE A 21 -12.04 -1.88 3.01
C PHE A 21 -12.56 -0.51 2.56
N ASP A 22 -12.35 -0.15 1.29
CA ASP A 22 -12.81 1.09 0.69
C ASP A 22 -14.35 1.21 0.76
N GLU A 23 -15.07 0.17 0.37
CA GLU A 23 -16.52 0.08 0.47
C GLU A 23 -17.02 0.22 1.92
N GLY A 24 -16.30 -0.36 2.87
CA GLY A 24 -16.65 -0.31 4.29
C GLY A 24 -16.44 1.06 4.95
N LEU A 25 -15.68 1.96 4.31
CA LEU A 25 -15.48 3.34 4.78
C LEU A 25 -16.60 4.29 4.35
N VAL A 26 -17.40 3.91 3.36
CA VAL A 26 -18.47 4.76 2.83
C VAL A 26 -19.52 5.04 3.91
N GLY A 27 -19.83 6.31 4.12
CA GLY A 27 -20.85 6.75 5.08
C GLY A 27 -20.40 6.80 6.54
N LEU A 28 -19.12 6.62 6.82
CA LEU A 28 -18.57 6.82 8.17
C LEU A 28 -18.20 8.28 8.38
N ASP A 29 -18.53 8.79 9.58
CA ASP A 29 -18.25 10.16 9.98
C ASP A 29 -17.07 10.24 10.96
N THR A 30 -16.58 11.46 11.14
CA THR A 30 -15.50 11.78 12.11
C THR A 30 -15.87 11.30 13.51
N GLY A 31 -14.97 10.59 14.16
CA GLY A 31 -15.12 10.05 15.52
C GLY A 31 -15.81 8.68 15.58
N GLN A 32 -16.33 8.18 14.47
CA GLN A 32 -16.90 6.84 14.44
C GLN A 32 -15.82 5.76 14.41
N SER A 33 -16.16 4.62 14.99
CA SER A 33 -15.33 3.41 14.95
C SER A 33 -16.20 2.23 14.51
N CYS A 34 -15.66 1.39 13.66
CA CYS A 34 -16.33 0.18 13.19
C CYS A 34 -15.32 -0.93 12.90
N THR A 35 -15.83 -2.15 12.81
CA THR A 35 -15.07 -3.30 12.33
C THR A 35 -15.51 -3.61 10.89
N ILE A 36 -14.57 -3.65 9.97
CA ILE A 36 -14.80 -3.95 8.55
C ILE A 36 -14.25 -5.33 8.24
N GLU A 37 -15.12 -6.26 7.83
CA GLU A 37 -14.72 -7.58 7.34
C GLU A 37 -14.60 -7.55 5.82
N VAL A 38 -13.43 -7.95 5.32
CA VAL A 38 -13.11 -7.97 3.90
C VAL A 38 -12.88 -9.42 3.47
N PRO A 39 -13.79 -10.01 2.68
CA PRO A 39 -13.60 -11.35 2.15
C PRO A 39 -12.41 -11.37 1.15
N PRO A 40 -11.82 -12.55 0.89
CA PRO A 40 -10.65 -12.66 0.03
C PRO A 40 -10.82 -12.02 -1.34
N GLU A 41 -11.99 -12.13 -1.95
CA GLU A 41 -12.29 -11.63 -3.30
C GLU A 41 -12.23 -10.09 -3.39
N LYS A 42 -12.58 -9.42 -2.28
CA LYS A 42 -12.53 -7.96 -2.14
C LYS A 42 -11.27 -7.47 -1.42
N GLY A 43 -10.39 -8.39 -1.04
CA GLY A 43 -9.11 -8.14 -0.39
C GLY A 43 -7.94 -8.41 -1.33
N TYR A 44 -7.12 -9.40 -0.96
CA TYR A 44 -5.92 -9.80 -1.73
C TYR A 44 -6.19 -10.96 -2.71
N GLY A 45 -7.45 -11.24 -3.00
CA GLY A 45 -7.88 -12.30 -3.91
C GLY A 45 -7.83 -13.69 -3.30
N SER A 46 -8.43 -14.65 -4.01
CA SER A 46 -8.35 -16.07 -3.67
C SER A 46 -6.94 -16.60 -3.91
N ARG A 47 -6.60 -17.67 -3.21
CA ARG A 47 -5.30 -18.32 -3.40
C ARG A 47 -5.29 -19.07 -4.73
N ASP A 48 -4.30 -18.77 -5.56
CA ASP A 48 -4.11 -19.38 -6.88
C ASP A 48 -3.11 -20.54 -6.78
N ALA A 49 -3.60 -21.77 -7.03
CA ALA A 49 -2.75 -22.95 -7.01
C ALA A 49 -1.65 -22.92 -8.11
N SER A 50 -1.89 -22.24 -9.23
CA SER A 50 -0.90 -22.11 -10.30
C SER A 50 0.33 -21.28 -9.91
N LYS A 51 0.21 -20.46 -8.88
CA LYS A 51 1.31 -19.69 -8.28
C LYS A 51 2.16 -20.50 -7.31
N VAL A 52 1.77 -21.73 -7.00
CA VAL A 52 2.58 -22.66 -6.20
C VAL A 52 3.40 -23.53 -7.17
N ARG A 53 4.72 -23.37 -7.14
CA ARG A 53 5.62 -24.02 -8.10
C ARG A 53 6.68 -24.87 -7.44
N LEU A 54 7.05 -25.96 -8.10
CA LEU A 54 8.20 -26.79 -7.72
C LEU A 54 9.43 -26.28 -8.44
N VAL A 55 10.41 -25.81 -7.67
CA VAL A 55 11.69 -25.29 -8.15
C VAL A 55 12.80 -26.29 -7.77
N PRO A 56 13.70 -26.67 -8.71
CA PRO A 56 14.82 -27.55 -8.39
C PRO A 56 15.70 -26.97 -7.28
N LEU A 57 16.10 -27.77 -6.30
CA LEU A 57 16.95 -27.35 -5.17
C LEU A 57 18.30 -26.78 -5.64
N ARG A 58 18.85 -27.31 -6.77
CA ARG A 58 20.09 -26.80 -7.38
C ARG A 58 20.04 -25.31 -7.69
N ARG A 59 18.87 -24.77 -8.03
CA ARG A 59 18.70 -23.35 -8.35
C ARG A 59 18.97 -22.47 -7.14
N PHE A 60 18.45 -22.86 -5.98
CA PHE A 60 18.72 -22.17 -4.72
C PHE A 60 20.19 -22.20 -4.36
N ARG A 61 20.85 -23.34 -4.57
CA ARG A 61 22.30 -23.49 -4.31
C ARG A 61 23.13 -22.56 -5.18
N ASN A 62 22.76 -22.40 -6.46
CA ASN A 62 23.45 -21.51 -7.39
C ASN A 62 23.35 -20.04 -6.97
N GLU A 63 22.25 -19.67 -6.32
CA GLU A 63 22.01 -18.33 -5.77
C GLU A 63 22.49 -18.17 -4.31
N GLY A 64 23.14 -19.19 -3.75
CA GLY A 64 23.63 -19.17 -2.36
C GLY A 64 22.53 -19.21 -1.30
N ILE A 65 21.30 -19.60 -1.68
CA ILE A 65 20.14 -19.64 -0.80
C ILE A 65 19.98 -21.04 -0.22
N THR A 66 19.85 -21.15 1.10
CA THR A 66 19.44 -22.39 1.77
C THR A 66 17.93 -22.33 2.02
N PRO A 67 17.11 -23.04 1.23
CA PRO A 67 15.67 -22.98 1.40
C PRO A 67 15.23 -23.77 2.62
N VAL A 68 14.48 -23.12 3.50
CA VAL A 68 13.85 -23.72 4.67
C VAL A 68 12.36 -23.38 4.65
N PRO A 69 11.46 -24.30 4.99
CA PRO A 69 10.03 -24.01 5.06
C PRO A 69 9.74 -22.76 5.89
N GLY A 70 8.92 -21.86 5.34
CA GLY A 70 8.52 -20.60 5.98
C GLY A 70 9.36 -19.38 5.58
N ILE A 71 10.57 -19.54 5.04
CA ILE A 71 11.36 -18.37 4.61
C ILE A 71 10.81 -17.76 3.32
N GLN A 72 11.02 -16.45 3.19
CA GLN A 72 10.76 -15.72 1.96
C GLN A 72 12.01 -15.76 1.06
N VAL A 73 11.78 -15.99 -0.22
CA VAL A 73 12.84 -16.05 -1.23
C VAL A 73 12.47 -15.21 -2.43
N THR A 74 13.47 -14.65 -3.10
CA THR A 74 13.28 -13.91 -4.36
C THR A 74 13.97 -14.69 -5.47
N LEU A 75 13.21 -15.18 -6.44
CA LEU A 75 13.70 -15.88 -7.61
C LEU A 75 13.18 -15.21 -8.87
N ASP A 76 14.04 -14.90 -9.83
CA ASP A 76 13.69 -14.18 -11.09
C ASP A 76 12.92 -12.87 -10.83
N GLY A 77 13.28 -12.13 -9.77
CA GLY A 77 12.60 -10.90 -9.38
C GLY A 77 11.20 -11.11 -8.77
N LYS A 78 10.78 -12.36 -8.54
CA LYS A 78 9.51 -12.70 -7.90
C LYS A 78 9.73 -13.16 -6.47
N VAL A 79 9.01 -12.53 -5.57
CA VAL A 79 9.03 -12.91 -4.15
C VAL A 79 8.06 -14.05 -3.91
N GLY A 80 8.52 -15.11 -3.23
CA GLY A 80 7.70 -16.24 -2.85
C GLY A 80 8.09 -16.78 -1.47
N GLN A 81 7.21 -17.60 -0.90
CA GLN A 81 7.45 -18.27 0.37
C GLN A 81 7.73 -19.77 0.15
N VAL A 82 8.79 -20.27 0.74
CA VAL A 82 9.10 -21.70 0.74
C VAL A 82 8.06 -22.44 1.59
N ARG A 83 7.39 -23.42 0.99
CA ARG A 83 6.38 -24.28 1.67
C ARG A 83 6.98 -25.58 2.16
N THR A 84 7.61 -26.30 1.26
CA THR A 84 8.24 -27.61 1.57
C THR A 84 9.55 -27.74 0.82
N VAL A 85 10.47 -28.52 1.40
CA VAL A 85 11.74 -28.89 0.79
C VAL A 85 11.85 -30.40 0.87
N GLY A 86 12.05 -31.06 -0.24
CA GLY A 86 12.20 -32.52 -0.27
C GLY A 86 12.45 -33.06 -1.69
N ALA A 87 13.00 -34.26 -1.78
CA ALA A 87 13.26 -34.96 -3.04
C ALA A 87 13.98 -34.11 -4.11
N GLY A 88 14.93 -33.25 -3.70
CA GLY A 88 15.68 -32.39 -4.62
C GLY A 88 14.87 -31.23 -5.21
N ARG A 89 13.68 -30.96 -4.70
CA ARG A 89 12.77 -29.88 -5.11
C ARG A 89 12.33 -29.05 -3.91
N VAL A 90 11.99 -27.82 -4.20
CA VAL A 90 11.45 -26.84 -3.24
C VAL A 90 10.09 -26.37 -3.76
N GLN A 91 9.07 -26.50 -2.95
CA GLN A 91 7.77 -25.91 -3.28
C GLN A 91 7.76 -24.45 -2.83
N VAL A 92 7.60 -23.54 -3.78
CA VAL A 92 7.55 -22.09 -3.55
C VAL A 92 6.18 -21.56 -3.92
N ASP A 93 5.59 -20.81 -3.02
CA ASP A 93 4.29 -20.17 -3.17
C ASP A 93 4.49 -18.68 -3.45
N TYR A 94 4.12 -18.25 -4.63
CA TYR A 94 4.19 -16.87 -5.10
C TYR A 94 2.88 -16.08 -4.90
N ASN A 95 1.90 -16.65 -4.20
CA ASN A 95 0.72 -15.91 -3.80
C ASN A 95 1.07 -14.81 -2.82
N HIS A 96 0.25 -13.76 -2.80
CA HIS A 96 0.33 -12.76 -1.73
C HIS A 96 0.13 -13.45 -0.37
N PRO A 97 0.87 -13.09 0.69
CA PRO A 97 0.78 -13.75 2.01
C PRO A 97 -0.63 -13.77 2.61
N LEU A 98 -1.44 -12.77 2.27
CA LEU A 98 -2.84 -12.64 2.71
C LEU A 98 -3.87 -13.17 1.70
N ALA A 99 -3.45 -13.71 0.55
CA ALA A 99 -4.38 -14.28 -0.42
C ALA A 99 -5.16 -15.48 0.18
N GLY A 100 -6.44 -15.53 -0.09
CA GLY A 100 -7.35 -16.53 0.43
C GLY A 100 -7.74 -16.36 1.90
N ARG A 101 -7.38 -15.24 2.52
CA ARG A 101 -7.76 -14.92 3.90
C ARG A 101 -8.82 -13.82 3.92
N ALA A 102 -9.84 -14.00 4.75
CA ALA A 102 -10.70 -12.91 5.15
C ALA A 102 -9.89 -11.99 6.10
N LEU A 103 -10.02 -10.70 5.91
CA LEU A 103 -9.34 -9.69 6.70
C LEU A 103 -10.35 -8.97 7.58
N VAL A 104 -9.96 -8.66 8.80
CA VAL A 104 -10.77 -7.89 9.74
C VAL A 104 -9.98 -6.64 10.11
N TYR A 105 -10.60 -5.48 9.89
CA TYR A 105 -10.01 -4.19 10.21
C TYR A 105 -10.83 -3.50 11.29
N ASP A 106 -10.20 -3.16 12.40
CA ASP A 106 -10.78 -2.26 13.38
C ASP A 106 -10.39 -0.83 13.00
N VAL A 107 -11.38 -0.02 12.65
CA VAL A 107 -11.20 1.31 12.07
C VAL A 107 -11.76 2.36 13.02
N SER A 108 -11.01 3.45 13.17
CA SER A 108 -11.46 4.65 13.87
C SER A 108 -11.23 5.86 12.99
N ILE A 109 -12.31 6.52 12.60
CA ILE A 109 -12.27 7.71 11.75
C ILE A 109 -11.82 8.92 12.59
N LYS A 110 -10.63 9.41 12.31
CA LYS A 110 -10.06 10.57 13.01
C LYS A 110 -10.61 11.87 12.48
N ASN A 111 -10.74 11.96 11.16
CA ASN A 111 -11.26 13.15 10.49
C ASN A 111 -11.79 12.80 9.10
N VAL A 112 -12.86 13.48 8.69
CA VAL A 112 -13.35 13.50 7.30
C VAL A 112 -13.00 14.86 6.71
N ILE A 113 -12.17 14.86 5.65
CA ILE A 113 -11.68 16.09 5.04
C ILE A 113 -12.67 16.51 3.95
N GLU A 114 -13.38 17.61 4.16
CA GLU A 114 -14.41 18.10 3.24
C GLU A 114 -13.86 19.18 2.29
N LYS A 115 -13.07 20.13 2.82
CA LYS A 115 -12.57 21.29 2.07
C LYS A 115 -11.54 20.85 1.03
N THR A 116 -11.69 21.32 -0.20
CA THR A 116 -10.81 21.00 -1.33
C THR A 116 -9.35 21.34 -1.03
N GLU A 117 -9.09 22.49 -0.42
CA GLU A 117 -7.73 22.90 -0.06
C GLU A 117 -7.08 21.92 0.93
N ASP A 118 -7.80 21.50 1.97
CA ASP A 118 -7.32 20.55 2.97
C ASP A 118 -7.11 19.15 2.36
N LYS A 119 -7.95 18.75 1.39
CA LYS A 119 -7.75 17.51 0.60
C LYS A 119 -6.44 17.55 -0.16
N ILE A 120 -6.17 18.65 -0.87
CA ILE A 120 -4.94 18.84 -1.65
C ILE A 120 -3.72 18.82 -0.72
N ARG A 121 -3.74 19.56 0.38
CA ARG A 121 -2.65 19.58 1.37
C ARG A 121 -2.37 18.18 1.94
N SER A 122 -3.40 17.41 2.24
CA SER A 122 -3.26 16.05 2.76
C SER A 122 -2.64 15.10 1.73
N ILE A 123 -3.00 15.23 0.45
CA ILE A 123 -2.41 14.46 -0.65
C ILE A 123 -0.93 14.83 -0.83
N ILE A 124 -0.59 16.12 -0.78
CA ILE A 124 0.79 16.60 -0.85
C ILE A 124 1.61 16.01 0.31
N HIS A 125 1.10 16.09 1.54
CA HIS A 125 1.79 15.55 2.71
C HIS A 125 2.03 14.04 2.60
N LYS A 126 1.06 13.28 2.10
CA LYS A 126 1.24 11.84 1.85
C LYS A 126 2.36 11.54 0.85
N ARG A 127 2.56 12.40 -0.15
CA ARG A 127 3.59 12.23 -1.19
C ARG A 127 4.96 12.77 -0.76
N LEU A 128 4.96 13.81 0.06
CA LEU A 128 6.15 14.51 0.52
C LEU A 128 6.11 14.68 2.05
N PRO A 129 6.18 13.58 2.83
CA PRO A 129 6.02 13.63 4.29
C PRO A 129 7.14 14.40 5.00
N ALA A 130 8.30 14.56 4.35
CA ALA A 130 9.44 15.30 4.88
C ALA A 130 9.27 16.81 4.82
N VAL A 131 8.29 17.33 4.08
CA VAL A 131 8.04 18.76 3.92
C VAL A 131 6.75 19.15 4.63
N ASP A 132 6.83 20.20 5.45
CA ASP A 132 5.65 20.73 6.13
C ASP A 132 4.62 21.23 5.12
N GLN A 133 3.41 20.68 5.20
CA GLN A 133 2.31 21.02 4.28
C GLN A 133 1.91 22.50 4.30
N SER A 134 2.21 23.24 5.37
CA SER A 134 1.93 24.67 5.48
C SER A 134 2.82 25.52 4.58
N LYS A 135 3.96 24.98 4.14
CA LYS A 135 4.93 25.68 3.28
C LYS A 135 4.52 25.69 1.79
N PHE A 136 3.53 24.88 1.41
CA PHE A 136 3.00 24.90 0.05
C PHE A 136 1.95 26.00 -0.09
N GLY A 137 2.17 26.91 -1.04
CA GLY A 137 1.14 27.86 -1.46
C GLY A 137 0.11 27.15 -2.35
N LEU A 138 -1.18 27.37 -2.09
CA LEU A 138 -2.25 26.82 -2.91
C LEU A 138 -3.15 27.95 -3.40
N THR A 139 -3.35 28.01 -4.71
CA THR A 139 -4.33 28.92 -5.33
C THR A 139 -5.31 28.13 -6.15
N LEU A 140 -6.58 28.20 -5.76
CA LEU A 140 -7.69 27.49 -6.41
C LEU A 140 -8.52 28.49 -7.21
N ASN A 141 -8.54 28.31 -8.53
CA ASN A 141 -9.42 29.03 -9.45
C ASN A 141 -10.33 28.01 -10.18
N PRO A 142 -11.46 28.43 -10.75
CA PRO A 142 -12.28 27.53 -11.56
C PRO A 142 -11.48 26.94 -12.72
N GLY A 143 -11.26 25.61 -12.67
CA GLY A 143 -10.50 24.87 -13.68
C GLY A 143 -8.97 24.97 -13.58
N GLU A 144 -8.44 25.63 -12.56
CA GLU A 144 -6.99 25.79 -12.37
C GLU A 144 -6.60 25.60 -10.90
N LEU A 145 -5.53 24.85 -10.69
CA LEU A 145 -4.86 24.68 -9.41
C LEU A 145 -3.41 25.09 -9.56
N ALA A 146 -2.98 26.17 -8.89
CA ALA A 146 -1.58 26.54 -8.77
C ALA A 146 -1.03 26.06 -7.41
N ILE A 147 0.11 25.37 -7.43
CA ILE A 147 0.82 24.90 -6.24
C ILE A 147 2.21 25.55 -6.23
N GLU A 148 2.47 26.39 -5.24
CA GLU A 148 3.79 26.92 -4.98
C GLU A 148 4.58 25.92 -4.13
N VAL A 149 5.70 25.46 -4.66
CA VAL A 149 6.53 24.44 -4.05
C VAL A 149 7.71 25.09 -3.34
N PRO A 150 7.94 24.84 -2.03
CA PRO A 150 9.07 25.39 -1.32
C PRO A 150 10.40 24.84 -1.87
N GLU A 151 11.47 25.66 -1.82
CA GLU A 151 12.78 25.29 -2.39
C GLU A 151 13.33 23.98 -1.85
N GLU A 152 13.11 23.67 -0.58
CA GLU A 152 13.55 22.43 0.07
C GLU A 152 12.94 21.17 -0.55
N ALA A 153 11.76 21.28 -1.17
CA ALA A 153 11.11 20.13 -1.83
C ALA A 153 11.75 19.81 -3.19
N PHE A 154 12.48 20.73 -3.83
CA PHE A 154 13.14 20.49 -5.12
C PHE A 154 14.27 19.47 -5.06
N PHE A 155 14.86 19.26 -3.89
CA PHE A 155 15.95 18.32 -3.66
C PHE A 155 15.47 16.92 -3.33
N LEU A 156 14.16 16.69 -3.21
CA LEU A 156 13.59 15.37 -2.95
C LEU A 156 13.28 14.65 -4.27
N GLU A 157 13.80 13.43 -4.41
CA GLU A 157 13.52 12.56 -5.57
C GLU A 157 12.01 12.34 -5.78
N ASP A 158 11.25 12.31 -4.68
CA ASP A 158 9.81 12.12 -4.67
C ASP A 158 9.02 13.23 -5.38
N LEU A 159 9.57 14.44 -5.52
CA LEU A 159 8.91 15.55 -6.20
C LEU A 159 8.66 15.25 -7.69
N GLN A 160 9.59 14.56 -8.35
CA GLN A 160 9.45 14.17 -9.76
C GLN A 160 8.32 13.16 -9.94
N LEU A 161 8.17 12.24 -8.99
CA LEU A 161 7.09 11.26 -8.97
C LEU A 161 5.73 11.92 -8.65
N ALA A 162 5.72 12.89 -7.75
CA ALA A 162 4.51 13.64 -7.38
C ALA A 162 3.98 14.48 -8.56
N LYS A 163 4.86 15.13 -9.33
CA LYS A 163 4.47 15.88 -10.54
C LYS A 163 3.74 14.98 -11.55
N LYS A 164 4.24 13.76 -11.77
CA LYS A 164 3.65 12.81 -12.70
C LYS A 164 2.26 12.34 -12.27
N ALA A 165 2.03 12.19 -10.95
CA ALA A 165 0.75 11.74 -10.40
C ALA A 165 -0.34 12.84 -10.40
N MET A 166 0.06 14.13 -10.45
CA MET A 166 -0.89 15.26 -10.50
C MET A 166 -1.25 15.70 -11.93
N SER A 167 -0.56 15.15 -12.93
CA SER A 167 -0.78 15.50 -14.36
C SER A 167 -1.72 14.52 -15.08
N THR A 168 -2.28 13.53 -14.38
CA THR A 168 -3.23 12.55 -14.89
C THR A 168 -4.60 12.81 -14.33
#